data_5bba4f946505f4d2e92e9c90f00e3b76
#
_entry.id   5bba4f946505f4d2e92e9c90f00e3b76
#
_cell.length_a   1.000
_cell.length_b   1.000
_cell.length_c   1.000
_cell.angle_alpha   90.00
_cell.angle_beta   90.00
_cell.angle_gamma   90.00
#
_symmetry.space_group_name_H-M   'P 1'
#
loop_
_entity.id
_entity.type
_entity.pdbx_description
1 polymer ?
#
loop_
_entity_poly.entity_id
_entity_poly.type
_entity_poly.pdbx_seq_one_letter_code
_entity_poly.pdbx_strand_id
1 'polypeptide(L)'
;MRTTYRLIVAALGLASFIVSTATVQAQFIYVTNNGTITIIFCMPSGGAVAIPSTINGLLVTGIGDGAFDHCTDLTSVTIPDSVNSIGNEAFYDLPRLTNVTIGDSVTSIGTNAFAYCSSLISVTIPDSVTSIGDYAFASCWMVTSVTIGLGVTSIGQGVFNSCRSLTSVLMPNNVTSIGYGAFANCSSLANVTIPNSVTSIGYGAFSGCGLTNVTIPNSVTSIGDDAFASSGLTSVTIGSGVTSIGEGVFEECTSLTNIVVTLLNPAYSSADGVLFDKSQTTLVQCPGGKAGNYAIPNGVTSIRDDAFYDC
;
A
#
# COMPACT_ATOMS: atom_id res chain seq x y z
N MET A 1 -21.33 -12.30 -12.28
CA MET A 1 -21.60 -10.85 -12.44
C MET A 1 -21.15 -10.24 -13.79
N ARG A 2 -20.49 -10.99 -14.68
CA ARG A 2 -19.96 -10.47 -15.97
C ARG A 2 -20.99 -10.34 -17.11
N THR A 3 -22.23 -10.80 -16.94
CA THR A 3 -23.24 -10.85 -18.03
C THR A 3 -24.26 -9.71 -18.00
N THR A 4 -24.31 -8.93 -16.93
CA THR A 4 -25.34 -7.90 -16.72
C THR A 4 -24.98 -6.54 -17.31
N TYR A 5 -23.69 -6.26 -17.55
CA TYR A 5 -23.25 -4.97 -18.09
C TYR A 5 -23.53 -4.78 -19.60
N ARG A 6 -23.67 -5.87 -20.36
CA ARG A 6 -23.98 -5.78 -21.80
C ARG A 6 -25.40 -5.29 -22.11
N LEU A 7 -26.31 -5.31 -21.17
CA LEU A 7 -27.73 -4.93 -21.38
C LEU A 7 -28.04 -3.50 -20.92
N ILE A 8 -27.22 -2.88 -20.08
CA ILE A 8 -27.46 -1.53 -19.57
C ILE A 8 -27.04 -0.44 -20.57
N VAL A 9 -26.07 -0.73 -21.47
CA VAL A 9 -25.62 0.20 -22.53
C VAL A 9 -26.70 0.44 -23.59
N ALA A 10 -27.66 -0.46 -23.74
CA ALA A 10 -28.73 -0.34 -24.73
C ALA A 10 -29.92 0.52 -24.27
N ALA A 11 -30.00 0.91 -23.00
CA ALA A 11 -31.18 1.60 -22.42
C ALA A 11 -30.96 3.08 -22.10
N LEU A 12 -29.72 3.59 -22.16
CA LEU A 12 -29.40 5.01 -21.95
C LEU A 12 -29.16 5.66 -23.33
N GLY A 13 -30.22 6.13 -23.94
CA GLY A 13 -30.18 6.90 -25.19
C GLY A 13 -29.36 8.18 -25.03
N LEU A 14 -28.56 8.47 -26.07
CA LEU A 14 -27.71 9.63 -26.33
C LEU A 14 -26.28 9.56 -25.78
N ALA A 15 -25.51 8.56 -26.25
CA ALA A 15 -24.06 8.71 -26.32
C ALA A 15 -23.72 9.51 -27.58
N SER A 16 -23.18 10.72 -27.44
CA SER A 16 -22.67 11.49 -28.58
C SER A 16 -21.32 10.90 -29.00
N PHE A 17 -21.27 10.26 -30.18
CA PHE A 17 -20.03 9.82 -30.81
C PHE A 17 -19.40 10.99 -31.57
N ILE A 18 -18.19 11.38 -31.21
CA ILE A 18 -17.40 12.33 -32.02
C ILE A 18 -16.22 11.57 -32.62
N VAL A 19 -16.20 11.50 -33.93
CA VAL A 19 -15.03 11.03 -34.72
C VAL A 19 -14.22 12.26 -35.10
N SER A 20 -13.04 12.42 -34.50
CA SER A 20 -12.04 13.42 -34.89
C SER A 20 -10.95 12.76 -35.72
N THR A 21 -10.63 13.33 -36.87
CA THR A 21 -9.56 12.88 -37.76
C THR A 21 -8.21 13.41 -37.30
N ALA A 22 -7.24 12.52 -37.14
CA ALA A 22 -5.81 12.68 -36.89
C ALA A 22 -5.34 12.66 -35.43
N THR A 23 -4.70 11.58 -35.09
CA THR A 23 -4.18 10.99 -33.88
C THR A 23 -5.17 10.02 -33.24
N VAL A 24 -4.70 8.83 -32.85
CA VAL A 24 -5.52 7.83 -32.17
C VAL A 24 -5.90 8.42 -30.79
N GLN A 25 -6.97 9.20 -30.76
CA GLN A 25 -7.52 9.72 -29.54
C GLN A 25 -8.44 8.65 -28.98
N ALA A 26 -8.15 8.17 -27.77
CA ALA A 26 -9.02 7.22 -27.07
C ALA A 26 -10.47 7.73 -27.09
N GLN A 27 -11.40 6.88 -27.49
CA GLN A 27 -12.82 7.23 -27.42
C GLN A 27 -13.32 6.91 -26.00
N PHE A 28 -13.96 7.90 -25.37
CA PHE A 28 -14.50 7.75 -24.02
C PHE A 28 -16.02 7.73 -24.08
N ILE A 29 -16.64 6.80 -23.34
CA ILE A 29 -18.05 6.92 -22.96
C ILE A 29 -18.08 7.61 -21.61
N TYR A 30 -18.96 8.59 -21.46
CA TYR A 30 -19.04 9.40 -20.26
C TYR A 30 -20.47 9.74 -19.91
N VAL A 31 -20.69 10.08 -18.64
CA VAL A 31 -21.93 10.67 -18.15
C VAL A 31 -21.67 12.14 -17.78
N THR A 32 -22.72 12.95 -17.92
CA THR A 32 -22.71 14.35 -17.47
C THR A 32 -23.48 14.46 -16.16
N ASN A 33 -22.88 15.13 -15.18
CA ASN A 33 -23.51 15.41 -13.90
C ASN A 33 -23.18 16.85 -13.48
N ASN A 34 -24.20 17.68 -13.26
CA ASN A 34 -24.07 19.07 -12.84
C ASN A 34 -23.08 19.90 -13.69
N GLY A 35 -23.07 19.69 -15.02
CA GLY A 35 -22.22 20.44 -15.94
C GLY A 35 -20.76 19.94 -16.01
N THR A 36 -20.45 18.80 -15.43
CA THR A 36 -19.14 18.15 -15.51
C THR A 36 -19.25 16.73 -16.10
N ILE A 37 -18.13 16.12 -16.42
CA ILE A 37 -18.04 14.81 -17.04
C ILE A 37 -17.35 13.81 -16.10
N THR A 38 -17.93 12.61 -16.00
CA THR A 38 -17.26 11.41 -15.48
C THR A 38 -17.12 10.41 -16.62
N ILE A 39 -15.87 10.02 -16.92
CA ILE A 39 -15.59 8.94 -17.88
C ILE A 39 -15.98 7.62 -17.23
N ILE A 40 -16.84 6.85 -17.91
CA ILE A 40 -17.33 5.56 -17.40
C ILE A 40 -16.84 4.36 -18.22
N PHE A 41 -16.25 4.61 -19.39
CA PHE A 41 -15.66 3.56 -20.21
C PHE A 41 -14.65 4.14 -21.19
N CYS A 42 -13.49 3.49 -21.32
CA CYS A 42 -12.50 3.75 -22.36
C CYS A 42 -12.63 2.69 -23.45
N MET A 43 -12.82 3.10 -24.71
CA MET A 43 -12.77 2.15 -25.81
C MET A 43 -11.33 1.64 -25.97
N PRO A 44 -11.12 0.33 -26.20
CA PRO A 44 -9.80 -0.24 -26.34
C PRO A 44 -9.00 0.48 -27.41
N SER A 45 -8.03 1.28 -26.99
CA SER A 45 -7.01 1.88 -27.83
C SER A 45 -5.67 1.51 -27.22
N GLY A 46 -4.80 0.86 -27.96
CA GLY A 46 -3.46 0.52 -27.45
C GLY A 46 -2.57 1.76 -27.31
N GLY A 47 -1.53 1.64 -26.47
CA GLY A 47 -0.51 2.66 -26.34
C GLY A 47 -0.76 3.69 -25.26
N ALA A 48 -0.36 4.94 -25.52
CA ALA A 48 -0.46 6.04 -24.56
C ALA A 48 -1.80 6.77 -24.69
N VAL A 49 -2.47 7.03 -23.56
CA VAL A 49 -3.71 7.80 -23.50
C VAL A 49 -3.52 9.04 -22.62
N ALA A 50 -3.78 10.20 -23.18
CA ALA A 50 -3.95 11.44 -22.41
C ALA A 50 -5.46 11.71 -22.26
N ILE A 51 -5.96 11.68 -21.04
CA ILE A 51 -7.35 12.02 -20.73
C ILE A 51 -7.50 13.54 -20.94
N PRO A 52 -8.45 14.00 -21.77
CA PRO A 52 -8.62 15.43 -22.00
C PRO A 52 -9.22 16.11 -20.75
N SER A 53 -8.80 17.32 -20.45
CA SER A 53 -9.36 18.12 -19.35
C SER A 53 -10.82 18.55 -19.60
N THR A 54 -11.23 18.57 -20.88
CA THR A 54 -12.60 18.92 -21.30
C THR A 54 -13.06 18.05 -22.45
N ILE A 55 -14.33 17.70 -22.48
CA ILE A 55 -15.01 17.08 -23.61
C ILE A 55 -16.27 17.90 -23.91
N ASN A 56 -16.44 18.33 -25.16
CA ASN A 56 -17.58 19.20 -25.58
C ASN A 56 -17.73 20.49 -24.74
N GLY A 57 -16.61 21.05 -24.26
CA GLY A 57 -16.62 22.28 -23.45
C GLY A 57 -16.94 22.05 -21.96
N LEU A 58 -17.21 20.82 -21.54
CA LEU A 58 -17.44 20.45 -20.14
C LEU A 58 -16.17 19.86 -19.53
N LEU A 59 -15.87 20.21 -18.28
CA LEU A 59 -14.71 19.68 -17.54
C LEU A 59 -14.88 18.18 -17.26
N VAL A 60 -13.82 17.41 -17.50
CA VAL A 60 -13.69 16.04 -17.04
C VAL A 60 -13.22 16.05 -15.59
N THR A 61 -14.10 15.73 -14.66
CA THR A 61 -13.82 15.82 -13.23
C THR A 61 -13.74 14.45 -12.54
N GLY A 62 -14.14 13.38 -13.21
CA GLY A 62 -14.10 12.04 -12.63
C GLY A 62 -13.75 10.96 -13.62
N ILE A 63 -13.13 9.90 -13.10
CA ILE A 63 -12.96 8.60 -13.76
C ILE A 63 -13.80 7.61 -12.95
N GLY A 64 -14.78 6.98 -13.59
CA GLY A 64 -15.73 6.08 -12.94
C GLY A 64 -15.15 4.70 -12.64
N ASP A 65 -15.93 3.90 -11.92
CA ASP A 65 -15.56 2.53 -11.57
C ASP A 65 -15.38 1.67 -12.83
N GLY A 66 -14.26 0.93 -12.89
CA GLY A 66 -13.91 0.04 -14.00
C GLY A 66 -13.72 0.73 -15.35
N ALA A 67 -13.58 2.06 -15.38
CA ALA A 67 -13.64 2.84 -16.64
C ALA A 67 -12.59 2.42 -17.68
N PHE A 68 -11.45 1.85 -17.29
CA PHE A 68 -10.35 1.43 -18.16
C PHE A 68 -10.02 -0.07 -18.03
N ASP A 69 -10.76 -0.87 -17.27
CA ASP A 69 -10.45 -2.28 -17.01
C ASP A 69 -10.35 -3.16 -18.28
N HIS A 70 -10.92 -2.70 -19.39
CA HIS A 70 -10.86 -3.37 -20.69
C HIS A 70 -9.75 -2.85 -21.62
N CYS A 71 -9.00 -1.82 -21.21
CA CYS A 71 -7.95 -1.19 -22.01
C CYS A 71 -6.59 -1.90 -21.80
N THR A 72 -6.55 -3.24 -21.92
CA THR A 72 -5.40 -4.10 -21.58
C THR A 72 -4.12 -3.84 -22.40
N ASP A 73 -4.24 -3.14 -23.53
CA ASP A 73 -3.10 -2.70 -24.35
C ASP A 73 -2.58 -1.29 -23.98
N LEU A 74 -3.16 -0.66 -22.94
CA LEU A 74 -2.72 0.65 -22.46
C LEU A 74 -1.32 0.55 -21.88
N THR A 75 -0.41 1.41 -22.36
CA THR A 75 0.99 1.45 -21.88
C THR A 75 1.28 2.63 -20.97
N SER A 76 0.58 3.74 -21.16
CA SER A 76 0.66 4.88 -20.27
C SER A 76 -0.64 5.68 -20.23
N VAL A 77 -0.92 6.30 -19.09
CA VAL A 77 -2.07 7.20 -18.94
C VAL A 77 -1.65 8.50 -18.25
N THR A 78 -2.14 9.61 -18.79
CA THR A 78 -2.04 10.93 -18.15
C THR A 78 -3.43 11.38 -17.74
N ILE A 79 -3.62 11.56 -16.44
CA ILE A 79 -4.85 12.06 -15.80
C ILE A 79 -4.66 13.55 -15.57
N PRO A 80 -5.52 14.43 -16.15
CA PRO A 80 -5.34 15.87 -16.06
C PRO A 80 -5.74 16.44 -14.69
N ASP A 81 -5.28 17.66 -14.40
CA ASP A 81 -5.61 18.36 -13.14
C ASP A 81 -7.10 18.73 -13.00
N SER A 82 -7.91 18.57 -14.04
CA SER A 82 -9.36 18.73 -13.91
C SER A 82 -10.06 17.59 -13.18
N VAL A 83 -9.40 16.39 -13.08
CA VAL A 83 -9.96 15.21 -12.43
C VAL A 83 -9.77 15.29 -10.93
N ASN A 84 -10.87 15.09 -10.19
CA ASN A 84 -10.89 15.11 -8.73
C ASN A 84 -10.91 13.71 -8.12
N SER A 85 -11.46 12.71 -8.85
CA SER A 85 -11.64 11.36 -8.33
C SER A 85 -11.34 10.29 -9.36
N ILE A 86 -10.72 9.20 -8.88
CA ILE A 86 -10.50 7.97 -9.61
C ILE A 86 -11.33 6.90 -8.91
N GLY A 87 -12.23 6.26 -9.66
CA GLY A 87 -13.18 5.25 -9.15
C GLY A 87 -12.53 3.93 -8.78
N ASN A 88 -13.33 3.03 -8.21
CA ASN A 88 -12.90 1.68 -7.89
C ASN A 88 -12.57 0.91 -9.17
N GLU A 89 -11.50 0.12 -9.13
CA GLU A 89 -11.08 -0.71 -10.27
C GLU A 89 -10.89 0.07 -11.59
N ALA A 90 -10.77 1.41 -11.53
CA ALA A 90 -10.77 2.27 -12.73
C ALA A 90 -9.69 1.86 -13.75
N PHE A 91 -8.54 1.40 -13.31
CA PHE A 91 -7.41 0.91 -14.11
C PHE A 91 -6.99 -0.51 -13.67
N TYR A 92 -7.96 -1.34 -13.26
CA TYR A 92 -7.71 -2.69 -12.77
C TYR A 92 -7.20 -3.61 -13.87
N ASP A 93 -6.19 -4.44 -13.53
CA ASP A 93 -5.63 -5.50 -14.39
C ASP A 93 -5.18 -5.01 -15.78
N LEU A 94 -4.34 -3.96 -15.77
CA LEU A 94 -3.70 -3.42 -16.97
C LEU A 94 -2.22 -3.86 -17.05
N PRO A 95 -1.94 -5.06 -17.56
CA PRO A 95 -0.61 -5.68 -17.45
C PRO A 95 0.46 -4.98 -18.29
N ARG A 96 0.08 -4.10 -19.23
CA ARG A 96 1.02 -3.34 -20.07
C ARG A 96 1.21 -1.89 -19.60
N LEU A 97 0.46 -1.45 -18.60
CA LEU A 97 0.58 -0.09 -18.07
C LEU A 97 1.92 0.07 -17.33
N THR A 98 2.83 0.84 -17.93
CA THR A 98 4.17 1.10 -17.38
C THR A 98 4.27 2.44 -16.65
N ASN A 99 3.41 3.39 -17.01
CA ASN A 99 3.45 4.74 -16.45
C ASN A 99 2.06 5.31 -16.24
N VAL A 100 1.85 5.94 -15.09
CA VAL A 100 0.67 6.73 -14.76
C VAL A 100 1.11 8.12 -14.26
N THR A 101 0.52 9.17 -14.82
CA THR A 101 0.62 10.52 -14.28
C THR A 101 -0.73 10.88 -13.69
N ILE A 102 -0.76 11.16 -12.40
CA ILE A 102 -1.97 11.54 -11.65
C ILE A 102 -1.94 13.05 -11.48
N GLY A 103 -3.01 13.74 -11.92
CA GLY A 103 -3.10 15.20 -11.83
C GLY A 103 -3.19 15.73 -10.40
N ASP A 104 -2.71 16.94 -10.20
CA ASP A 104 -2.55 17.56 -8.88
C ASP A 104 -3.87 17.99 -8.20
N SER A 105 -5.03 17.77 -8.83
CA SER A 105 -6.34 18.00 -8.22
C SER A 105 -7.06 16.72 -7.78
N VAL A 106 -6.46 15.53 -8.02
CA VAL A 106 -7.05 14.26 -7.57
C VAL A 106 -7.03 14.19 -6.04
N THR A 107 -8.21 14.06 -5.44
CA THR A 107 -8.36 13.98 -3.98
C THR A 107 -8.61 12.55 -3.49
N SER A 108 -9.11 11.67 -4.36
CA SER A 108 -9.43 10.28 -4.00
C SER A 108 -9.05 9.28 -5.09
N ILE A 109 -8.49 8.16 -4.67
CA ILE A 109 -8.19 6.99 -5.48
C ILE A 109 -8.98 5.82 -4.90
N GLY A 110 -9.79 5.15 -5.73
CA GLY A 110 -10.71 4.08 -5.31
C GLY A 110 -10.03 2.77 -4.95
N THR A 111 -10.83 1.85 -4.42
CA THR A 111 -10.42 0.47 -4.11
C THR A 111 -9.99 -0.25 -5.39
N ASN A 112 -8.87 -0.98 -5.33
CA ASN A 112 -8.28 -1.70 -6.48
C ASN A 112 -8.01 -0.82 -7.72
N ALA A 113 -7.98 0.51 -7.61
CA ALA A 113 -7.97 1.41 -8.76
C ALA A 113 -6.87 1.10 -9.78
N PHE A 114 -5.68 0.68 -9.34
CA PHE A 114 -4.53 0.27 -10.16
C PHE A 114 -4.03 -1.14 -9.80
N ALA A 115 -4.85 -1.95 -9.12
CA ALA A 115 -4.43 -3.30 -8.75
C ALA A 115 -4.14 -4.14 -10.00
N TYR A 116 -3.11 -5.01 -9.92
CA TYR A 116 -2.62 -5.86 -11.01
C TYR A 116 -2.07 -5.10 -12.23
N CYS A 117 -1.71 -3.83 -12.12
CA CYS A 117 -0.91 -3.12 -13.11
C CYS A 117 0.55 -3.63 -13.04
N SER A 118 0.76 -4.86 -13.48
CA SER A 118 1.98 -5.63 -13.21
C SER A 118 3.26 -5.06 -13.83
N SER A 119 3.14 -4.22 -14.86
CA SER A 119 4.28 -3.55 -15.52
C SER A 119 4.52 -2.11 -15.03
N LEU A 120 3.72 -1.60 -14.10
CA LEU A 120 3.88 -0.23 -13.60
C LEU A 120 5.22 -0.09 -12.87
N ILE A 121 6.01 0.94 -13.22
CA ILE A 121 7.42 1.07 -12.77
C ILE A 121 7.53 1.92 -11.51
N SER A 122 6.74 2.98 -11.41
CA SER A 122 6.75 3.89 -10.26
C SER A 122 5.36 4.47 -10.00
N VAL A 123 5.14 4.86 -8.76
CA VAL A 123 3.90 5.53 -8.33
C VAL A 123 4.26 6.82 -7.61
N THR A 124 3.71 7.94 -8.11
CA THR A 124 3.72 9.22 -7.42
C THR A 124 2.28 9.59 -7.10
N ILE A 125 1.96 9.66 -5.82
CA ILE A 125 0.65 10.08 -5.32
C ILE A 125 0.75 11.58 -5.00
N PRO A 126 -0.04 12.45 -5.67
CA PRO A 126 0.01 13.89 -5.45
C PRO A 126 -0.34 14.32 -4.02
N ASP A 127 0.09 15.51 -3.63
CA ASP A 127 -0.22 16.11 -2.32
C ASP A 127 -1.71 16.37 -2.11
N SER A 128 -2.48 16.49 -3.18
CA SER A 128 -3.93 16.67 -3.14
C SER A 128 -4.71 15.44 -2.69
N VAL A 129 -4.12 14.24 -2.86
CA VAL A 129 -4.80 12.97 -2.52
C VAL A 129 -4.91 12.84 -1.00
N THR A 130 -6.13 12.75 -0.51
CA THR A 130 -6.44 12.58 0.91
C THR A 130 -6.96 11.18 1.24
N SER A 131 -7.42 10.42 0.22
CA SER A 131 -7.98 9.08 0.39
C SER A 131 -7.46 8.12 -0.68
N ILE A 132 -6.96 6.98 -0.23
CA ILE A 132 -6.56 5.84 -1.06
C ILE A 132 -7.35 4.64 -0.60
N GLY A 133 -8.10 4.03 -1.52
CA GLY A 133 -8.90 2.83 -1.26
C GLY A 133 -8.04 1.59 -1.04
N ASP A 134 -8.64 0.58 -0.43
CA ASP A 134 -7.99 -0.69 -0.16
C ASP A 134 -7.45 -1.33 -1.45
N TYR A 135 -6.25 -1.90 -1.37
CA TYR A 135 -5.59 -2.58 -2.48
C TYR A 135 -5.36 -1.72 -3.74
N ALA A 136 -5.40 -0.39 -3.63
CA ALA A 136 -5.37 0.51 -4.79
C ALA A 136 -4.19 0.26 -5.76
N PHE A 137 -3.03 -0.17 -5.28
CA PHE A 137 -1.83 -0.50 -6.07
C PHE A 137 -1.33 -1.93 -5.79
N ALA A 138 -2.21 -2.81 -5.31
CA ALA A 138 -1.82 -4.19 -5.01
C ALA A 138 -1.38 -4.94 -6.28
N SER A 139 -0.40 -5.83 -6.12
CA SER A 139 0.14 -6.65 -7.22
C SER A 139 0.70 -5.85 -8.41
N CYS A 140 1.18 -4.64 -8.19
CA CYS A 140 2.00 -3.89 -9.13
C CYS A 140 3.46 -4.39 -9.03
N TRP A 141 3.72 -5.57 -9.62
CA TRP A 141 4.94 -6.35 -9.35
C TRP A 141 6.24 -5.66 -9.75
N MET A 142 6.20 -4.79 -10.76
CA MET A 142 7.37 -4.09 -11.30
C MET A 142 7.61 -2.71 -10.66
N VAL A 143 6.72 -2.25 -9.76
CA VAL A 143 6.90 -0.97 -9.06
C VAL A 143 8.16 -1.03 -8.21
N THR A 144 9.11 -0.15 -8.48
CA THR A 144 10.39 -0.03 -7.76
C THR A 144 10.41 1.07 -6.72
N SER A 145 9.61 2.12 -6.92
CA SER A 145 9.55 3.27 -6.02
C SER A 145 8.14 3.83 -5.88
N VAL A 146 7.82 4.27 -4.67
CA VAL A 146 6.57 4.95 -4.33
C VAL A 146 6.87 6.25 -3.61
N THR A 147 6.27 7.35 -4.08
CA THR A 147 6.24 8.64 -3.38
C THR A 147 4.81 8.93 -2.96
N ILE A 148 4.59 9.16 -1.67
CA ILE A 148 3.27 9.44 -1.08
C ILE A 148 3.19 10.93 -0.77
N GLY A 149 2.15 11.60 -1.30
CA GLY A 149 1.92 13.02 -1.12
C GLY A 149 1.47 13.40 0.30
N LEU A 150 1.59 14.69 0.60
CA LEU A 150 1.34 15.25 1.94
C LEU A 150 -0.15 15.17 2.36
N GLY A 151 -1.10 14.99 1.45
CA GLY A 151 -2.52 14.82 1.78
C GLY A 151 -2.86 13.49 2.45
N VAL A 152 -2.03 12.45 2.23
CA VAL A 152 -2.29 11.10 2.74
C VAL A 152 -1.92 11.00 4.21
N THR A 153 -2.90 10.72 5.07
CA THR A 153 -2.71 10.58 6.52
C THR A 153 -2.72 9.13 7.01
N SER A 154 -3.12 8.18 6.15
CA SER A 154 -3.09 6.74 6.46
C SER A 154 -2.81 5.92 5.21
N ILE A 155 -2.03 4.86 5.35
CA ILE A 155 -1.87 3.84 4.32
C ILE A 155 -2.86 2.72 4.65
N GLY A 156 -3.91 2.55 3.83
CA GLY A 156 -5.01 1.61 4.05
C GLY A 156 -4.63 0.14 3.86
N GLN A 157 -5.63 -0.71 3.89
CA GLN A 157 -5.48 -2.15 3.73
C GLN A 157 -4.89 -2.50 2.38
N GLY A 158 -3.77 -3.23 2.37
CA GLY A 158 -3.17 -3.84 1.19
C GLY A 158 -2.76 -2.87 0.08
N VAL A 159 -2.67 -1.56 0.34
CA VAL A 159 -2.47 -0.54 -0.71
C VAL A 159 -1.32 -0.88 -1.65
N PHE A 160 -0.20 -1.39 -1.13
CA PHE A 160 0.97 -1.82 -1.90
C PHE A 160 1.28 -3.31 -1.71
N ASN A 161 0.26 -4.11 -1.35
CA ASN A 161 0.45 -5.55 -1.18
C ASN A 161 1.04 -6.18 -2.45
N SER A 162 2.04 -7.05 -2.27
CA SER A 162 2.69 -7.79 -3.38
C SER A 162 3.36 -6.91 -4.45
N CYS A 163 3.80 -5.71 -4.12
CA CYS A 163 4.71 -4.91 -4.95
C CYS A 163 6.13 -5.47 -4.82
N ARG A 164 6.39 -6.61 -5.46
CA ARG A 164 7.59 -7.44 -5.21
C ARG A 164 8.91 -6.77 -5.54
N SER A 165 8.92 -5.85 -6.52
CA SER A 165 10.12 -5.09 -6.92
C SER A 165 10.31 -3.78 -6.15
N LEU A 166 9.41 -3.45 -5.21
CA LEU A 166 9.46 -2.21 -4.45
C LEU A 166 10.72 -2.16 -3.58
N THR A 167 11.60 -1.20 -3.84
CA THR A 167 12.86 -1.02 -3.10
C THR A 167 12.85 0.23 -2.23
N SER A 168 12.02 1.21 -2.56
CA SER A 168 11.96 2.46 -1.80
C SER A 168 10.54 3.02 -1.69
N VAL A 169 10.20 3.50 -0.48
CA VAL A 169 8.95 4.19 -0.17
C VAL A 169 9.28 5.49 0.53
N LEU A 170 8.82 6.61 -0.03
CA LEU A 170 8.88 7.90 0.62
C LEU A 170 7.52 8.19 1.27
N MET A 171 7.44 8.04 2.59
CA MET A 171 6.26 8.36 3.40
C MET A 171 6.43 9.72 4.06
N PRO A 172 5.45 10.63 3.95
CA PRO A 172 5.51 11.94 4.59
C PRO A 172 5.25 11.86 6.11
N ASN A 173 5.69 12.89 6.84
CA ASN A 173 5.59 12.94 8.30
C ASN A 173 4.17 13.24 8.84
N ASN A 174 3.14 13.10 8.05
CA ASN A 174 1.74 13.22 8.43
C ASN A 174 0.97 11.89 8.37
N VAL A 175 1.62 10.82 7.92
CA VAL A 175 1.05 9.46 7.97
C VAL A 175 0.98 9.00 9.42
N THR A 176 -0.22 8.72 9.92
CA THR A 176 -0.47 8.35 11.31
C THR A 176 -0.68 6.86 11.52
N SER A 177 -1.01 6.10 10.45
CA SER A 177 -1.22 4.66 10.53
C SER A 177 -0.81 3.94 9.25
N ILE A 178 -0.29 2.71 9.43
CA ILE A 178 0.00 1.75 8.37
C ILE A 178 -0.93 0.57 8.60
N GLY A 179 -1.83 0.32 7.64
CA GLY A 179 -2.95 -0.63 7.77
C GLY A 179 -2.58 -2.09 7.55
N TYR A 180 -3.60 -2.94 7.58
CA TYR A 180 -3.52 -4.38 7.34
C TYR A 180 -2.82 -4.68 6.02
N GLY A 181 -1.72 -5.44 6.06
CA GLY A 181 -1.00 -5.91 4.88
C GLY A 181 -0.54 -4.82 3.91
N ALA A 182 -0.42 -3.57 4.35
CA ALA A 182 -0.21 -2.41 3.48
C ALA A 182 0.98 -2.56 2.53
N PHE A 183 2.06 -3.20 2.99
CA PHE A 183 3.27 -3.53 2.22
C PHE A 183 3.58 -5.03 2.25
N ALA A 184 2.61 -5.88 2.58
CA ALA A 184 2.88 -7.33 2.66
C ALA A 184 3.42 -7.86 1.32
N ASN A 185 4.38 -8.79 1.39
CA ASN A 185 5.04 -9.39 0.22
C ASN A 185 5.80 -8.42 -0.69
N CYS A 186 6.25 -7.27 -0.19
CA CYS A 186 7.20 -6.40 -0.87
C CYS A 186 8.63 -6.96 -0.70
N SER A 187 8.93 -8.07 -1.33
CA SER A 187 10.13 -8.89 -1.09
C SER A 187 11.47 -8.19 -1.40
N SER A 188 11.46 -7.13 -2.22
CA SER A 188 12.65 -6.31 -2.51
C SER A 188 12.80 -5.10 -1.57
N LEU A 189 11.84 -4.82 -0.67
CA LEU A 189 11.89 -3.68 0.25
C LEU A 189 12.84 -3.99 1.41
N ALA A 190 14.11 -3.66 1.22
CA ALA A 190 15.16 -3.94 2.19
C ALA A 190 15.22 -2.93 3.35
N ASN A 191 14.71 -1.73 3.14
CA ASN A 191 14.70 -0.66 4.13
C ASN A 191 13.41 0.15 4.04
N VAL A 192 12.89 0.56 5.19
CA VAL A 192 11.76 1.47 5.30
C VAL A 192 11.99 2.45 6.45
N THR A 193 11.72 3.72 6.20
CA THR A 193 11.66 4.73 7.26
C THR A 193 10.21 4.90 7.68
N ILE A 194 9.88 4.49 8.90
CA ILE A 194 8.56 4.71 9.49
C ILE A 194 8.55 6.13 10.09
N PRO A 195 7.66 7.03 9.65
CA PRO A 195 7.62 8.41 10.15
C PRO A 195 7.30 8.50 11.65
N ASN A 196 7.81 9.55 12.30
CA ASN A 196 7.51 9.82 13.72
C ASN A 196 6.04 10.25 13.99
N SER A 197 5.23 10.35 12.98
CA SER A 197 3.78 10.57 13.08
C SER A 197 2.99 9.27 13.22
N VAL A 198 3.57 8.12 12.84
CA VAL A 198 2.90 6.82 12.87
C VAL A 198 2.66 6.39 14.31
N THR A 199 1.42 6.09 14.64
CA THR A 199 0.98 5.63 15.98
C THR A 199 0.62 4.15 15.99
N SER A 200 0.30 3.55 14.83
CA SER A 200 -0.07 2.13 14.72
C SER A 200 0.45 1.49 13.45
N ILE A 201 0.88 0.23 13.59
CA ILE A 201 1.27 -0.66 12.50
C ILE A 201 0.31 -1.85 12.55
N GLY A 202 -0.42 -2.09 11.46
CA GLY A 202 -1.48 -3.10 11.37
C GLY A 202 -0.96 -4.53 11.23
N TYR A 203 -1.90 -5.48 11.24
CA TYR A 203 -1.66 -6.89 10.99
C TYR A 203 -0.90 -7.08 9.67
N GLY A 204 0.16 -7.87 9.69
CA GLY A 204 0.93 -8.24 8.50
C GLY A 204 1.46 -7.08 7.66
N ALA A 205 1.51 -5.86 8.20
CA ALA A 205 1.77 -4.64 7.43
C ALA A 205 3.04 -4.71 6.57
N PHE A 206 4.08 -5.39 7.05
CA PHE A 206 5.37 -5.62 6.37
C PHE A 206 5.73 -7.11 6.30
N SER A 207 4.74 -8.00 6.43
CA SER A 207 4.98 -9.44 6.33
C SER A 207 5.54 -9.81 4.94
N GLY A 208 6.53 -10.71 4.89
CA GLY A 208 7.16 -11.12 3.64
C GLY A 208 8.00 -10.05 2.94
N CYS A 209 8.37 -8.98 3.64
CA CYS A 209 9.26 -7.95 3.12
C CYS A 209 10.74 -8.36 3.20
N GLY A 210 11.57 -7.80 2.30
CA GLY A 210 13.03 -7.99 2.33
C GLY A 210 13.76 -7.16 3.40
N LEU A 211 13.05 -6.64 4.41
CA LEU A 211 13.61 -5.75 5.42
C LEU A 211 14.76 -6.41 6.17
N THR A 212 15.91 -5.73 6.26
CA THR A 212 17.07 -6.21 7.02
C THR A 212 17.16 -5.61 8.41
N ASN A 213 16.72 -4.38 8.58
CA ASN A 213 16.63 -3.70 9.86
C ASN A 213 15.41 -2.79 9.88
N VAL A 214 14.82 -2.60 11.07
CA VAL A 214 13.75 -1.64 11.25
C VAL A 214 13.88 -0.95 12.61
N THR A 215 13.63 0.38 12.60
CA THR A 215 13.45 1.16 13.83
C THR A 215 11.98 1.56 13.91
N ILE A 216 11.33 1.10 14.97
CA ILE A 216 9.95 1.46 15.29
C ILE A 216 9.99 2.74 16.13
N PRO A 217 9.41 3.86 15.64
CA PRO A 217 9.49 5.15 16.30
C PRO A 217 8.83 5.16 17.69
N ASN A 218 9.22 6.15 18.50
CA ASN A 218 8.62 6.35 19.82
C ASN A 218 7.13 6.77 19.79
N SER A 219 6.62 7.17 18.66
CA SER A 219 5.21 7.52 18.44
C SER A 219 4.31 6.29 18.31
N VAL A 220 4.85 5.15 17.86
CA VAL A 220 4.08 3.90 17.69
C VAL A 220 3.68 3.36 19.05
N THR A 221 2.38 3.13 19.23
CA THR A 221 1.80 2.56 20.45
C THR A 221 1.41 1.09 20.28
N SER A 222 1.06 0.67 19.06
CA SER A 222 0.63 -0.71 18.77
C SER A 222 1.25 -1.27 17.50
N ILE A 223 1.62 -2.54 17.56
CA ILE A 223 2.09 -3.36 16.46
C ILE A 223 1.16 -4.57 16.39
N GLY A 224 0.50 -4.76 15.23
CA GLY A 224 -0.42 -5.87 15.00
C GLY A 224 0.28 -7.21 14.84
N ASP A 225 -0.51 -8.29 14.86
CA ASP A 225 -0.02 -9.64 14.66
C ASP A 225 0.69 -9.74 13.29
N ASP A 226 1.71 -10.58 13.19
CA ASP A 226 2.50 -10.84 11.98
C ASP A 226 3.10 -9.61 11.29
N ALA A 227 3.13 -8.44 11.93
CA ALA A 227 3.43 -7.16 11.28
C ALA A 227 4.75 -7.16 10.50
N PHE A 228 5.74 -7.94 10.92
CA PHE A 228 7.05 -8.11 10.28
C PHE A 228 7.40 -9.59 10.03
N ALA A 229 6.42 -10.49 10.08
CA ALA A 229 6.64 -11.91 9.88
C ALA A 229 7.30 -12.23 8.53
N SER A 230 8.04 -13.34 8.46
CA SER A 230 8.70 -13.80 7.21
C SER A 230 9.61 -12.75 6.57
N SER A 231 10.24 -11.87 7.36
CA SER A 231 11.13 -10.82 6.86
C SER A 231 12.61 -11.18 7.06
N GLY A 232 13.48 -10.53 6.28
CA GLY A 232 14.94 -10.72 6.36
C GLY A 232 15.62 -10.00 7.53
N LEU A 233 14.88 -9.58 8.55
CA LEU A 233 15.38 -8.79 9.67
C LEU A 233 16.54 -9.49 10.39
N THR A 234 17.59 -8.74 10.64
CA THR A 234 18.73 -9.13 11.50
C THR A 234 18.68 -8.46 12.86
N SER A 235 18.11 -7.25 12.91
CA SER A 235 17.86 -6.53 14.16
C SER A 235 16.62 -5.64 14.07
N VAL A 236 15.99 -5.40 15.25
CA VAL A 236 14.85 -4.51 15.41
C VAL A 236 15.09 -3.60 16.61
N THR A 237 14.75 -2.31 16.46
CA THR A 237 14.69 -1.38 17.59
C THR A 237 13.24 -0.99 17.87
N ILE A 238 12.75 -1.21 19.09
CA ILE A 238 11.39 -0.90 19.54
C ILE A 238 11.42 0.38 20.37
N GLY A 239 10.67 1.40 19.90
CA GLY A 239 10.57 2.70 20.53
C GLY A 239 9.86 2.70 21.89
N SER A 240 9.99 3.81 22.62
CA SER A 240 9.44 3.96 23.98
C SER A 240 7.92 4.03 24.04
N GLY A 241 7.23 4.33 22.94
CA GLY A 241 5.75 4.43 22.93
C GLY A 241 5.03 3.08 22.81
N VAL A 242 5.73 2.01 22.38
CA VAL A 242 5.08 0.72 22.10
C VAL A 242 4.59 0.10 23.42
N THR A 243 3.26 -0.05 23.53
CA THR A 243 2.60 -0.67 24.67
C THR A 243 1.81 -1.92 24.32
N SER A 244 1.64 -2.21 23.01
CA SER A 244 0.99 -3.42 22.51
C SER A 244 1.80 -4.02 21.37
N ILE A 245 2.16 -5.30 21.51
CA ILE A 245 2.82 -6.12 20.49
C ILE A 245 1.96 -7.38 20.31
N GLY A 246 1.51 -7.59 19.07
CA GLY A 246 0.68 -8.73 18.66
C GLY A 246 1.39 -10.07 18.73
N GLU A 247 0.73 -11.11 18.25
CA GLU A 247 1.29 -12.45 18.11
C GLU A 247 2.09 -12.55 16.81
N GLY A 248 3.09 -13.42 16.76
CA GLY A 248 3.85 -13.69 15.54
C GLY A 248 4.57 -12.50 14.90
N VAL A 249 4.73 -11.36 15.60
CA VAL A 249 5.22 -10.12 14.98
C VAL A 249 6.52 -10.31 14.21
N PHE A 250 7.40 -11.19 14.67
CA PHE A 250 8.68 -11.54 14.04
C PHE A 250 8.78 -13.04 13.70
N GLU A 251 7.63 -13.68 13.52
CA GLU A 251 7.57 -15.10 13.10
C GLU A 251 8.30 -15.30 11.77
N GLU A 252 8.97 -16.44 11.59
CA GLU A 252 9.78 -16.74 10.40
C GLU A 252 10.89 -15.72 10.07
N CYS A 253 11.27 -14.86 11.02
CA CYS A 253 12.43 -13.97 10.89
C CYS A 253 13.72 -14.74 11.25
N THR A 254 14.07 -15.74 10.46
CA THR A 254 15.18 -16.70 10.74
C THR A 254 16.58 -16.05 10.80
N SER A 255 16.73 -14.82 10.34
CA SER A 255 17.97 -14.02 10.44
C SER A 255 17.99 -13.08 11.64
N LEU A 256 16.88 -12.93 12.37
CA LEU A 256 16.77 -12.01 13.50
C LEU A 256 17.55 -12.52 14.69
N THR A 257 18.58 -11.79 15.08
CA THR A 257 19.44 -12.16 16.24
C THR A 257 19.27 -11.20 17.41
N ASN A 258 18.71 -10.02 17.17
CA ASN A 258 18.72 -8.98 18.19
C ASN A 258 17.43 -8.11 18.15
N ILE A 259 16.66 -8.15 19.23
CA ILE A 259 15.55 -7.24 19.50
C ILE A 259 15.98 -6.28 20.60
N VAL A 260 16.02 -4.97 20.28
CA VAL A 260 16.39 -3.90 21.22
C VAL A 260 15.15 -3.12 21.59
N VAL A 261 14.86 -3.03 22.87
CA VAL A 261 13.80 -2.15 23.41
C VAL A 261 14.45 -0.93 24.06
N THR A 262 13.98 0.27 23.71
CA THR A 262 14.50 1.50 24.31
C THR A 262 14.24 1.52 25.82
N LEU A 263 15.19 2.02 26.63
CA LEU A 263 15.13 2.00 28.10
C LEU A 263 13.88 2.63 28.69
N LEU A 264 13.34 3.66 28.04
CA LEU A 264 12.15 4.39 28.47
C LEU A 264 10.83 3.70 28.10
N ASN A 265 10.86 2.53 27.44
CA ASN A 265 9.63 1.82 27.15
C ASN A 265 8.95 1.36 28.45
N PRO A 266 7.64 1.65 28.65
CA PRO A 266 6.95 1.34 29.91
C PRO A 266 6.45 -0.11 29.98
N ALA A 267 6.27 -0.79 28.85
CA ALA A 267 5.60 -2.10 28.76
C ALA A 267 6.54 -3.25 28.47
N TYR A 268 7.65 -3.00 27.76
CA TYR A 268 8.58 -4.02 27.29
C TYR A 268 10.02 -3.70 27.67
N SER A 269 10.84 -4.73 27.65
CA SER A 269 12.29 -4.67 27.82
C SER A 269 12.95 -5.71 26.93
N SER A 270 14.27 -5.62 26.73
CA SER A 270 15.05 -6.67 26.10
C SER A 270 16.29 -7.00 26.91
N ALA A 271 16.64 -8.27 26.93
CA ALA A 271 17.87 -8.78 27.53
C ALA A 271 18.47 -9.82 26.58
N ASP A 272 19.76 -9.66 26.30
CA ASP A 272 20.50 -10.56 25.38
C ASP A 272 19.76 -10.75 24.02
N GLY A 273 19.16 -9.67 23.50
CA GLY A 273 18.44 -9.68 22.24
C GLY A 273 17.05 -10.30 22.27
N VAL A 274 16.61 -10.84 23.38
CA VAL A 274 15.29 -11.46 23.59
C VAL A 274 14.30 -10.42 24.13
N LEU A 275 13.06 -10.46 23.64
CA LEU A 275 11.98 -9.57 24.03
C LEU A 275 11.23 -10.10 25.26
N PHE A 276 11.03 -9.25 26.24
CA PHE A 276 10.28 -9.52 27.47
C PHE A 276 9.25 -8.43 27.74
N ASP A 277 8.31 -8.72 28.62
CA ASP A 277 7.56 -7.68 29.33
C ASP A 277 8.52 -6.79 30.15
N LYS A 278 8.04 -5.65 30.63
CA LYS A 278 8.88 -4.69 31.36
C LYS A 278 9.52 -5.28 32.61
N SER A 279 8.80 -6.12 33.32
CA SER A 279 9.23 -6.78 34.55
C SER A 279 10.14 -7.99 34.33
N GLN A 280 10.31 -8.41 33.08
CA GLN A 280 11.03 -9.63 32.68
C GLN A 280 10.48 -10.92 33.32
N THR A 281 9.16 -10.93 33.58
CA THR A 281 8.44 -12.10 34.08
C THR A 281 7.80 -12.91 32.95
N THR A 282 7.57 -12.28 31.79
CA THR A 282 7.06 -12.93 30.58
C THR A 282 8.06 -12.83 29.44
N LEU A 283 8.51 -13.97 28.90
CA LEU A 283 9.26 -14.02 27.66
C LEU A 283 8.26 -13.89 26.50
N VAL A 284 8.38 -12.79 25.72
CA VAL A 284 7.47 -12.44 24.63
C VAL A 284 7.92 -13.06 23.32
N GLN A 285 9.22 -12.91 22.96
CA GLN A 285 9.76 -13.44 21.71
C GLN A 285 11.27 -13.66 21.82
N CYS A 286 11.71 -14.87 21.55
CA CYS A 286 13.10 -15.20 21.24
C CYS A 286 13.33 -14.97 19.73
N PRO A 287 14.39 -14.27 19.31
CA PRO A 287 14.68 -14.11 17.89
C PRO A 287 14.97 -15.43 17.18
N GLY A 288 14.35 -15.72 16.03
CA GLY A 288 14.50 -16.97 15.28
C GLY A 288 15.93 -17.26 14.79
N GLY A 289 16.77 -16.22 14.60
CA GLY A 289 18.18 -16.37 14.26
C GLY A 289 19.14 -16.49 15.45
N LYS A 290 18.60 -16.56 16.70
CA LYS A 290 19.45 -16.69 17.89
C LYS A 290 20.01 -18.09 17.98
N ALA A 291 21.33 -18.22 17.75
CA ALA A 291 22.01 -19.52 17.76
C ALA A 291 22.45 -19.97 19.15
N GLY A 292 22.52 -21.26 19.34
CA GLY A 292 23.09 -21.89 20.54
C GLY A 292 22.08 -22.10 21.67
N ASN A 293 22.60 -22.46 22.86
CA ASN A 293 21.75 -22.70 24.05
C ASN A 293 21.33 -21.37 24.66
N TYR A 294 20.04 -21.13 24.81
CA TYR A 294 19.51 -20.01 25.55
C TYR A 294 19.01 -20.44 26.93
N ALA A 295 19.60 -19.89 27.98
CA ALA A 295 19.14 -20.11 29.34
C ALA A 295 18.07 -19.08 29.70
N ILE A 296 16.84 -19.56 29.92
CA ILE A 296 15.74 -18.69 30.34
C ILE A 296 16.07 -18.10 31.71
N PRO A 297 16.01 -16.79 31.92
CA PRO A 297 16.29 -16.15 33.21
C PRO A 297 15.38 -16.66 34.32
N ASN A 298 15.93 -16.85 35.55
CA ASN A 298 15.19 -17.39 36.69
C ASN A 298 13.94 -16.57 37.09
N GLY A 299 13.83 -15.29 36.67
CA GLY A 299 12.68 -14.42 36.93
C GLY A 299 11.48 -14.65 36.02
N VAL A 300 11.66 -15.42 34.93
CA VAL A 300 10.60 -15.69 33.96
C VAL A 300 9.63 -16.71 34.54
N THR A 301 8.35 -16.33 34.60
CA THR A 301 7.24 -17.16 35.09
C THR A 301 6.27 -17.56 34.01
N SER A 302 6.33 -16.87 32.83
CA SER A 302 5.46 -17.14 31.70
C SER A 302 6.25 -17.04 30.39
N ILE A 303 5.86 -17.82 29.40
CA ILE A 303 6.37 -17.78 28.02
C ILE A 303 5.13 -17.63 27.15
N ARG A 304 5.15 -16.63 26.23
CA ARG A 304 4.07 -16.42 25.29
C ARG A 304 3.97 -17.58 24.31
N ASP A 305 2.78 -17.77 23.74
CA ASP A 305 2.59 -18.70 22.63
C ASP A 305 3.56 -18.29 21.50
N ASP A 306 4.12 -19.28 20.81
CA ASP A 306 5.08 -19.12 19.71
C ASP A 306 6.36 -18.32 20.03
N ALA A 307 6.66 -18.05 21.31
CA ALA A 307 7.82 -17.25 21.72
C ALA A 307 9.18 -17.81 21.25
N PHE A 308 9.27 -19.09 20.93
CA PHE A 308 10.46 -19.79 20.40
C PHE A 308 10.22 -20.37 19.00
N TYR A 309 9.16 -19.93 18.31
CA TYR A 309 8.90 -20.39 16.95
C TYR A 309 10.09 -20.04 16.06
N ASP A 310 10.57 -21.03 15.27
CA ASP A 310 11.76 -20.93 14.39
C ASP A 310 13.11 -20.64 15.08
N CYS A 311 13.21 -20.81 16.41
CA CYS A 311 14.51 -20.75 17.09
C CYS A 311 15.37 -21.99 16.86
#